data_320299179ca066932371b62a763b7d99
#
_entry.id   320299179ca066932371b62a763b7d99
#
_cell.length_a   1.000
_cell.length_b   1.000
_cell.length_c   1.000
_cell.angle_alpha   90.00
_cell.angle_beta   90.00
_cell.angle_gamma   90.00
#
_symmetry.space_group_name_H-M   'P 1'
#
loop_
_entity.id
_entity.type
_entity.pdbx_description
1 polymer ?
#
loop_
_entity_poly.entity_id
_entity_poly.type
_entity_poly.pdbx_seq_one_letter_code
_entity_poly.pdbx_strand_id
1 'polypeptide(L)'
;MRKERTKIRETTHFGEHDLPQEQQEALRKAIRLERINIVVKIIAVLAIYSVAGNSQAMKAAWIEDSLAILPPLAFLIALRFINRRPTPRHPFGYHRAMGIAHLVASVALFVFGTMLLVDSAMGLIAGDQPPIGNVEIFGATIWMGWLMIIVSVIVVIPSVIIARITLKLAPPLHNKVLYADAAMNKADWMTGAATAIGILGVGFGLWWFDAAVAIFISFDIISDGVKNLRGSLAGLIDARATTTNMKDPHPLIKDVREKLMELDWVDEADVRMRDQGMVFHTEAFVVPYKEQMPSLEEIEDIRDELSDLDWKLHDLVIIPVAELPSEFLPQIDEKDE
;
A
#
# COMPACT_ATOMS: atom_id res chain seq x y z
N MET A 1 -12.02 36.53 -21.32
CA MET A 1 -12.78 35.27 -21.23
C MET A 1 -12.20 34.11 -22.06
N ARG A 2 -11.97 34.21 -23.38
CA ARG A 2 -11.45 33.03 -24.16
C ARG A 2 -9.96 32.69 -23.91
N LYS A 3 -9.13 33.62 -23.44
CA LYS A 3 -7.70 33.39 -23.09
C LYS A 3 -7.48 32.78 -21.71
N GLU A 4 -8.39 33.01 -20.76
CA GLU A 4 -8.33 32.35 -19.44
C GLU A 4 -8.78 30.90 -19.53
N ARG A 5 -9.81 30.58 -20.31
CA ARG A 5 -10.23 29.20 -20.57
C ARG A 5 -9.14 28.31 -21.20
N THR A 6 -8.16 28.91 -21.89
CA THR A 6 -7.03 28.15 -22.45
C THR A 6 -6.02 27.77 -21.37
N LYS A 7 -5.90 28.59 -20.30
CA LYS A 7 -5.00 28.30 -19.16
C LYS A 7 -5.53 27.16 -18.29
N ILE A 8 -6.83 27.04 -18.11
CA ILE A 8 -7.49 25.96 -17.34
C ILE A 8 -7.36 24.61 -18.06
N ARG A 9 -7.29 24.59 -19.40
CA ARG A 9 -7.09 23.35 -20.18
C ARG A 9 -5.65 22.78 -20.13
N GLU A 10 -4.67 23.55 -19.65
CA GLU A 10 -3.29 23.08 -19.50
C GLU A 10 -3.05 22.35 -18.17
N THR A 11 -3.98 22.40 -17.22
CA THR A 11 -3.79 21.89 -15.85
C THR A 11 -4.41 20.52 -15.55
N THR A 12 -4.87 19.77 -16.55
CA THR A 12 -5.34 18.39 -16.33
C THR A 12 -4.20 17.36 -16.30
N HIS A 13 -3.08 17.74 -15.70
CA HIS A 13 -1.92 16.86 -15.56
C HIS A 13 -1.61 16.70 -14.09
N PHE A 14 -1.97 15.55 -13.52
CA PHE A 14 -1.54 15.19 -12.18
C PHE A 14 -0.08 14.77 -12.23
N GLY A 15 0.77 15.53 -11.57
CA GLY A 15 2.20 15.25 -11.42
C GLY A 15 2.72 15.73 -10.09
N GLU A 16 4.01 15.56 -9.82
CA GLU A 16 4.66 16.03 -8.58
C GLU A 16 4.43 17.53 -8.31
N HIS A 17 4.21 18.32 -9.36
CA HIS A 17 4.03 19.77 -9.27
C HIS A 17 2.60 20.23 -8.98
N ASP A 18 1.62 19.35 -9.15
CA ASP A 18 0.19 19.66 -8.97
C ASP A 18 -0.31 19.28 -7.56
N LEU A 19 0.53 18.63 -6.76
CA LEU A 19 0.24 18.32 -5.36
C LEU A 19 0.42 19.58 -4.48
N PRO A 20 -0.36 19.76 -3.41
CA PRO A 20 -0.08 20.75 -2.39
C PRO A 20 1.34 20.58 -1.81
N GLN A 21 1.94 21.64 -1.28
CA GLN A 21 3.34 21.64 -0.84
C GLN A 21 3.66 20.53 0.17
N GLU A 22 2.76 20.29 1.12
CA GLU A 22 2.93 19.24 2.13
C GLU A 22 3.01 17.85 1.50
N GLN A 23 2.13 17.55 0.54
CA GLN A 23 2.11 16.27 -0.18
C GLN A 23 3.33 16.12 -1.10
N GLN A 24 3.79 17.22 -1.72
CA GLN A 24 5.04 17.21 -2.50
C GLN A 24 6.24 16.83 -1.63
N GLU A 25 6.35 17.43 -0.44
CA GLU A 25 7.43 17.09 0.49
C GLU A 25 7.34 15.64 0.98
N ALA A 26 6.13 15.19 1.32
CA ALA A 26 5.88 13.81 1.72
C ALA A 26 6.25 12.83 0.60
N LEU A 27 5.90 13.14 -0.65
CA LEU A 27 6.23 12.32 -1.82
C LEU A 27 7.75 12.27 -2.07
N ARG A 28 8.46 13.41 -1.95
CA ARG A 28 9.92 13.43 -2.08
C ARG A 28 10.61 12.61 -0.99
N LYS A 29 10.09 12.67 0.24
CA LYS A 29 10.58 11.84 1.36
C LYS A 29 10.33 10.36 1.07
N ALA A 30 9.13 10.01 0.61
CA ALA A 30 8.79 8.63 0.23
C ALA A 30 9.71 8.10 -0.88
N ILE A 31 9.88 8.83 -1.98
CA ILE A 31 10.76 8.44 -3.09
C ILE A 31 12.21 8.21 -2.61
N ARG A 32 12.72 9.09 -1.74
CA ARG A 32 14.07 8.93 -1.19
C ARG A 32 14.16 7.69 -0.31
N LEU A 33 13.16 7.48 0.55
CA LEU A 33 13.12 6.34 1.45
C LEU A 33 13.06 5.01 0.69
N GLU A 34 12.19 4.93 -0.34
CA GLU A 34 12.05 3.72 -1.16
C GLU A 34 13.31 3.40 -1.97
N ARG A 35 14.03 4.42 -2.45
CA ARG A 35 15.34 4.20 -3.08
C ARG A 35 16.38 3.64 -2.09
N ILE A 36 16.39 4.15 -0.86
CA ILE A 36 17.27 3.64 0.20
C ILE A 36 16.87 2.21 0.54
N ASN A 37 15.57 1.94 0.69
CA ASN A 37 15.03 0.61 0.96
C ASN A 37 15.49 -0.42 -0.09
N ILE A 38 15.34 -0.09 -1.38
CA ILE A 38 15.82 -0.94 -2.48
C ILE A 38 17.33 -1.22 -2.38
N VAL A 39 18.14 -0.19 -2.12
CA VAL A 39 19.60 -0.37 -2.02
C VAL A 39 19.95 -1.29 -0.86
N VAL A 40 19.33 -1.10 0.30
CA VAL A 40 19.53 -1.95 1.49
C VAL A 40 19.16 -3.40 1.18
N LYS A 41 17.99 -3.62 0.55
CA LYS A 41 17.53 -4.97 0.19
C LYS A 41 18.41 -5.62 -0.88
N ILE A 42 18.87 -4.90 -1.89
CA ILE A 42 19.81 -5.43 -2.90
C ILE A 42 21.12 -5.85 -2.23
N ILE A 43 21.65 -5.06 -1.31
CA ILE A 43 22.87 -5.43 -0.57
C ILE A 43 22.64 -6.71 0.24
N ALA A 44 21.49 -6.84 0.92
CA ALA A 44 21.13 -8.03 1.68
C ALA A 44 21.04 -9.28 0.77
N VAL A 45 20.31 -9.17 -0.34
CA VAL A 45 20.15 -10.25 -1.35
C VAL A 45 21.52 -10.70 -1.91
N LEU A 46 22.40 -9.76 -2.25
CA LEU A 46 23.73 -10.06 -2.77
C LEU A 46 24.63 -10.70 -1.69
N ALA A 47 24.53 -10.24 -0.45
CA ALA A 47 25.27 -10.82 0.67
C ALA A 47 24.84 -12.27 0.92
N ILE A 48 23.54 -12.56 0.93
CA ILE A 48 23.03 -13.93 1.08
C ILE A 48 23.44 -14.79 -0.10
N TYR A 49 23.30 -14.31 -1.33
CA TYR A 49 23.70 -15.04 -2.54
C TYR A 49 25.17 -15.43 -2.50
N SER A 50 26.06 -14.54 -2.03
CA SER A 50 27.51 -14.81 -1.96
C SER A 50 27.90 -15.97 -1.02
N VAL A 51 27.06 -16.30 -0.03
CA VAL A 51 27.28 -17.34 0.97
C VAL A 51 26.35 -18.54 0.84
N ALA A 52 25.35 -18.46 -0.08
CA ALA A 52 24.30 -19.46 -0.21
C ALA A 52 24.81 -20.86 -0.62
N GLY A 53 25.83 -20.91 -1.47
CA GLY A 53 26.39 -22.19 -1.99
C GLY A 53 25.28 -23.10 -2.55
N ASN A 54 25.27 -24.38 -2.13
CA ASN A 54 24.26 -25.37 -2.53
C ASN A 54 23.15 -25.58 -1.49
N SER A 55 23.10 -24.77 -0.42
CA SER A 55 22.11 -24.90 0.63
C SER A 55 20.72 -24.53 0.12
N GLN A 56 19.73 -25.41 0.32
CA GLN A 56 18.33 -25.14 -0.06
C GLN A 56 17.71 -24.05 0.81
N ALA A 57 18.02 -24.05 2.13
CA ALA A 57 17.54 -23.02 3.04
C ALA A 57 18.03 -21.62 2.64
N MET A 58 19.29 -21.48 2.22
CA MET A 58 19.83 -20.21 1.75
C MET A 58 19.22 -19.76 0.42
N LYS A 59 18.84 -20.70 -0.46
CA LYS A 59 18.10 -20.37 -1.69
C LYS A 59 16.69 -19.87 -1.38
N ALA A 60 15.99 -20.46 -0.40
CA ALA A 60 14.69 -19.99 0.06
C ALA A 60 14.79 -18.55 0.63
N ALA A 61 15.74 -18.30 1.55
CA ALA A 61 15.99 -16.98 2.10
C ALA A 61 16.31 -15.93 1.01
N TRP A 62 17.10 -16.29 0.00
CA TRP A 62 17.39 -15.41 -1.14
C TRP A 62 16.13 -15.05 -1.95
N ILE A 63 15.21 -16.00 -2.15
CA ILE A 63 13.94 -15.76 -2.85
C ILE A 63 13.05 -14.83 -2.01
N GLU A 64 12.94 -15.07 -0.70
CA GLU A 64 12.16 -14.25 0.23
C GLU A 64 12.64 -12.79 0.23
N ASP A 65 13.95 -12.56 0.39
CA ASP A 65 14.53 -11.22 0.35
C ASP A 65 14.37 -10.53 -1.00
N SER A 66 14.39 -11.32 -2.10
CA SER A 66 14.11 -10.80 -3.45
C SER A 66 12.67 -10.33 -3.60
N LEU A 67 11.70 -11.01 -3.00
CA LEU A 67 10.29 -10.58 -2.99
C LEU A 67 10.10 -9.25 -2.27
N ALA A 68 10.87 -8.99 -1.23
CA ALA A 68 10.81 -7.75 -0.46
C ALA A 68 11.26 -6.49 -1.25
N ILE A 69 11.89 -6.66 -2.42
CA ILE A 69 12.23 -5.55 -3.33
C ILE A 69 11.02 -5.11 -4.16
N LEU A 70 10.02 -5.98 -4.36
CA LEU A 70 8.91 -5.72 -5.28
C LEU A 70 8.04 -4.51 -4.89
N PRO A 71 7.62 -4.33 -3.63
CA PRO A 71 6.78 -3.18 -3.25
C PRO A 71 7.43 -1.82 -3.54
N PRO A 72 8.66 -1.52 -3.06
CA PRO A 72 9.29 -0.23 -3.33
C PRO A 72 9.60 -0.02 -4.81
N LEU A 73 9.95 -1.08 -5.54
CA LEU A 73 10.18 -1.00 -6.98
C LEU A 73 8.88 -0.70 -7.74
N ALA A 74 7.79 -1.39 -7.40
CA ALA A 74 6.47 -1.18 -8.01
C ALA A 74 5.97 0.26 -7.77
N PHE A 75 6.17 0.81 -6.56
CA PHE A 75 5.87 2.20 -6.25
C PHE A 75 6.61 3.18 -7.15
N LEU A 76 7.94 3.05 -7.27
CA LEU A 76 8.75 3.95 -8.09
C LEU A 76 8.40 3.84 -9.59
N ILE A 77 8.11 2.64 -10.08
CA ILE A 77 7.65 2.42 -11.46
C ILE A 77 6.29 3.08 -11.68
N ALA A 78 5.34 2.88 -10.78
CA ALA A 78 4.00 3.47 -10.88
C ALA A 78 4.06 5.00 -10.91
N LEU A 79 4.89 5.63 -10.06
CA LEU A 79 5.10 7.08 -10.09
C LEU A 79 5.62 7.57 -11.44
N ARG A 80 6.51 6.81 -12.09
CA ARG A 80 7.00 7.18 -13.40
C ARG A 80 5.90 7.17 -14.48
N PHE A 81 4.88 6.29 -14.32
CA PHE A 81 3.73 6.26 -15.20
C PHE A 81 2.75 7.40 -14.90
N ILE A 82 2.43 7.65 -13.63
CA ILE A 82 1.51 8.71 -13.20
C ILE A 82 1.97 10.09 -13.70
N ASN A 83 3.28 10.33 -13.71
CA ASN A 83 3.86 11.59 -14.20
C ASN A 83 3.79 11.76 -15.72
N ARG A 84 3.19 10.82 -16.47
CA ARG A 84 2.98 10.97 -17.92
C ARG A 84 1.67 11.71 -18.18
N ARG A 85 1.70 12.59 -19.18
CA ARG A 85 0.50 13.31 -19.63
C ARG A 85 -0.55 12.35 -20.18
N PRO A 86 -1.85 12.63 -19.96
CA PRO A 86 -2.93 11.92 -20.63
C PRO A 86 -2.74 11.93 -22.15
N THR A 87 -3.17 10.87 -22.80
CA THR A 87 -3.10 10.73 -24.25
C THR A 87 -4.48 10.33 -24.80
N PRO A 88 -4.77 10.49 -26.10
CA PRO A 88 -6.04 10.02 -26.66
C PRO A 88 -6.33 8.54 -26.40
N ARG A 89 -5.28 7.72 -26.25
CA ARG A 89 -5.42 6.29 -25.89
C ARG A 89 -5.66 6.07 -24.39
N HIS A 90 -5.19 6.99 -23.53
CA HIS A 90 -5.34 6.95 -22.08
C HIS A 90 -5.87 8.32 -21.61
N PRO A 91 -7.15 8.64 -21.89
CA PRO A 91 -7.71 9.96 -21.64
C PRO A 91 -7.79 10.31 -20.14
N PHE A 92 -7.95 9.30 -19.26
CA PHE A 92 -7.94 9.47 -17.80
C PHE A 92 -6.52 9.51 -17.20
N GLY A 93 -5.45 9.53 -18.04
CA GLY A 93 -4.08 9.42 -17.57
C GLY A 93 -3.70 8.00 -17.14
N TYR A 94 -2.70 7.89 -16.26
CA TYR A 94 -2.10 6.62 -15.85
C TYR A 94 -2.22 6.38 -14.33
N HIS A 95 -3.17 7.02 -13.65
CA HIS A 95 -3.33 6.97 -12.19
C HIS A 95 -3.50 5.54 -11.67
N ARG A 96 -4.20 4.67 -12.41
CA ARG A 96 -4.39 3.25 -12.06
C ARG A 96 -3.10 2.42 -12.01
N ALA A 97 -1.97 2.95 -12.51
CA ALA A 97 -0.66 2.30 -12.34
C ALA A 97 -0.32 2.10 -10.86
N MET A 98 -0.80 3.00 -9.97
CA MET A 98 -0.63 2.82 -8.53
C MET A 98 -1.45 1.66 -7.98
N GLY A 99 -2.66 1.42 -8.49
CA GLY A 99 -3.47 0.24 -8.15
C GLY A 99 -2.79 -1.07 -8.55
N ILE A 100 -2.17 -1.10 -9.75
CA ILE A 100 -1.37 -2.26 -10.19
C ILE A 100 -0.16 -2.46 -9.28
N ALA A 101 0.54 -1.40 -8.91
CA ALA A 101 1.66 -1.49 -7.97
C ALA A 101 1.22 -2.00 -6.60
N HIS A 102 0.03 -1.59 -6.11
CA HIS A 102 -0.56 -2.12 -4.88
C HIS A 102 -0.83 -3.62 -4.99
N LEU A 103 -1.37 -4.09 -6.13
CA LEU A 103 -1.57 -5.52 -6.36
C LEU A 103 -0.25 -6.29 -6.32
N VAL A 104 0.79 -5.81 -7.01
CA VAL A 104 2.12 -6.44 -7.00
C VAL A 104 2.69 -6.53 -5.58
N ALA A 105 2.62 -5.43 -4.82
CA ALA A 105 3.08 -5.41 -3.41
C ALA A 105 2.28 -6.38 -2.53
N SER A 106 0.96 -6.44 -2.73
CA SER A 106 0.07 -7.32 -1.97
C SER A 106 0.33 -8.81 -2.24
N VAL A 107 0.54 -9.15 -3.52
CA VAL A 107 0.89 -10.53 -3.92
C VAL A 107 2.25 -10.92 -3.34
N ALA A 108 3.25 -10.03 -3.40
CA ALA A 108 4.58 -10.30 -2.82
C ALA A 108 4.47 -10.59 -1.31
N LEU A 109 3.72 -9.77 -0.56
CA LEU A 109 3.52 -9.96 0.88
C LEU A 109 2.80 -11.29 1.20
N PHE A 110 1.76 -11.62 0.45
CA PHE A 110 1.02 -12.88 0.62
C PHE A 110 1.89 -14.09 0.33
N VAL A 111 2.67 -14.07 -0.76
CA VAL A 111 3.60 -15.15 -1.12
C VAL A 111 4.69 -15.29 -0.07
N PHE A 112 5.27 -14.18 0.40
CA PHE A 112 6.27 -14.19 1.47
C PHE A 112 5.76 -14.91 2.73
N GLY A 113 4.60 -14.49 3.25
CA GLY A 113 4.03 -15.13 4.45
C GLY A 113 3.68 -16.61 4.24
N THR A 114 3.21 -16.98 3.04
CA THR A 114 2.90 -18.37 2.70
C THR A 114 4.15 -19.22 2.61
N MET A 115 5.23 -18.72 2.00
CA MET A 115 6.52 -19.42 1.93
C MET A 115 7.08 -19.64 3.34
N LEU A 116 7.10 -18.61 4.18
CA LEU A 116 7.55 -18.73 5.56
C LEU A 116 6.77 -19.80 6.34
N LEU A 117 5.43 -19.84 6.17
CA LEU A 117 4.59 -20.87 6.81
C LEU A 117 4.96 -22.28 6.33
N VAL A 118 5.06 -22.46 5.02
CA VAL A 118 5.33 -23.77 4.41
C VAL A 118 6.73 -24.28 4.80
N ASP A 119 7.74 -23.44 4.69
CA ASP A 119 9.13 -23.82 5.01
C ASP A 119 9.29 -24.16 6.50
N SER A 120 8.69 -23.35 7.39
CA SER A 120 8.73 -23.62 8.83
C SER A 120 7.96 -24.88 9.21
N ALA A 121 6.79 -25.12 8.60
CA ALA A 121 6.01 -26.33 8.85
C ALA A 121 6.73 -27.60 8.33
N MET A 122 7.34 -27.52 7.15
CA MET A 122 8.10 -28.65 6.59
C MET A 122 9.35 -28.94 7.44
N GLY A 123 10.08 -27.92 7.88
CA GLY A 123 11.24 -28.10 8.78
C GLY A 123 10.83 -28.75 10.11
N LEU A 124 9.67 -28.35 10.67
CA LEU A 124 9.15 -28.95 11.90
C LEU A 124 8.76 -30.43 11.71
N ILE A 125 8.10 -30.76 10.59
CA ILE A 125 7.69 -32.14 10.26
C ILE A 125 8.89 -33.01 9.99
N ALA A 126 9.92 -32.48 9.28
CA ALA A 126 11.16 -33.19 9.00
C ALA A 126 12.03 -33.41 10.25
N GLY A 127 11.73 -32.70 11.33
CA GLY A 127 12.54 -32.75 12.56
C GLY A 127 13.90 -32.10 12.36
N ASP A 128 13.98 -31.09 11.48
CA ASP A 128 15.23 -30.41 11.18
C ASP A 128 15.78 -29.71 12.42
N GLN A 129 16.95 -30.14 12.85
CA GLN A 129 17.66 -29.53 13.97
C GLN A 129 18.75 -28.61 13.39
N PRO A 130 18.56 -27.29 13.44
CA PRO A 130 19.57 -26.37 12.93
C PRO A 130 20.87 -26.55 13.73
N PRO A 131 21.99 -26.98 13.10
CA PRO A 131 23.24 -27.18 13.79
C PRO A 131 23.87 -25.81 14.13
N ILE A 132 23.65 -25.32 15.34
CA ILE A 132 24.32 -24.12 15.83
C ILE A 132 25.66 -24.56 16.44
N GLY A 133 26.73 -24.41 15.65
CA GLY A 133 28.09 -24.74 16.06
C GLY A 133 28.72 -23.69 16.98
N ASN A 134 30.00 -23.88 17.25
CA ASN A 134 30.86 -22.91 17.93
C ASN A 134 31.83 -22.26 16.93
N VAL A 135 32.19 -21.01 17.16
CA VAL A 135 33.20 -20.28 16.38
C VAL A 135 34.34 -19.84 17.30
N GLU A 136 35.55 -19.95 16.82
CA GLU A 136 36.75 -19.45 17.52
C GLU A 136 37.01 -18.00 17.09
N ILE A 137 36.89 -17.05 18.04
CA ILE A 137 37.18 -15.63 17.82
C ILE A 137 38.24 -15.21 18.82
N PHE A 138 39.41 -14.77 18.33
CA PHE A 138 40.58 -14.36 19.15
C PHE A 138 41.04 -15.42 20.18
N GLY A 139 40.90 -16.71 19.85
CA GLY A 139 41.33 -17.81 20.76
C GLY A 139 40.29 -18.18 21.83
N ALA A 140 39.10 -17.56 21.80
CA ALA A 140 37.95 -17.92 22.64
C ALA A 140 36.89 -18.64 21.82
N THR A 141 36.45 -19.81 22.27
CA THR A 141 35.33 -20.56 21.66
C THR A 141 34.01 -19.96 22.10
N ILE A 142 33.31 -19.34 21.17
CA ILE A 142 32.02 -18.70 21.42
C ILE A 142 30.92 -19.48 20.70
N TRP A 143 29.78 -19.64 21.35
CA TRP A 143 28.60 -20.23 20.70
C TRP A 143 28.13 -19.33 19.54
N MET A 144 28.01 -19.87 18.32
CA MET A 144 27.68 -19.18 17.10
C MET A 144 26.31 -18.47 17.21
N GLY A 145 25.40 -18.99 18.04
CA GLY A 145 24.08 -18.39 18.28
C GLY A 145 24.13 -16.92 18.76
N TRP A 146 25.11 -16.53 19.56
CA TRP A 146 25.28 -15.14 19.97
C TRP A 146 25.58 -14.21 18.81
N LEU A 147 26.46 -14.65 17.90
CA LEU A 147 26.80 -13.87 16.72
C LEU A 147 25.57 -13.74 15.79
N MET A 148 24.82 -14.83 15.61
CA MET A 148 23.59 -14.81 14.80
C MET A 148 22.55 -13.89 15.38
N ILE A 149 22.35 -13.86 16.70
CA ILE A 149 21.42 -12.93 17.38
C ILE A 149 21.84 -11.48 17.16
N ILE A 150 23.12 -11.16 17.34
CA ILE A 150 23.64 -9.80 17.14
C ILE A 150 23.41 -9.34 15.69
N VAL A 151 23.72 -10.21 14.72
CA VAL A 151 23.51 -9.91 13.30
C VAL A 151 22.00 -9.70 13.00
N SER A 152 21.13 -10.58 13.51
CA SER A 152 19.68 -10.45 13.36
C SER A 152 19.17 -9.12 13.91
N VAL A 153 19.61 -8.72 15.10
CA VAL A 153 19.22 -7.43 15.70
C VAL A 153 19.70 -6.24 14.85
N ILE A 154 20.93 -6.30 14.32
CA ILE A 154 21.47 -5.25 13.46
C ILE A 154 20.65 -5.11 12.16
N VAL A 155 20.22 -6.22 11.56
CA VAL A 155 19.42 -6.23 10.33
C VAL A 155 17.97 -5.76 10.59
N VAL A 156 17.41 -6.07 11.74
CA VAL A 156 16.05 -5.68 12.13
C VAL A 156 15.91 -4.15 12.27
N ILE A 157 16.92 -3.44 12.77
CA ILE A 157 16.85 -2.01 13.06
C ILE A 157 16.46 -1.16 11.82
N PRO A 158 17.13 -1.27 10.65
CA PRO A 158 16.74 -0.55 9.44
C PRO A 158 15.31 -0.85 9.03
N SER A 159 14.89 -2.12 9.04
CA SER A 159 13.54 -2.54 8.63
C SER A 159 12.45 -1.93 9.52
N VAL A 160 12.66 -1.88 10.84
CA VAL A 160 11.74 -1.19 11.78
C VAL A 160 11.65 0.31 11.49
N ILE A 161 12.77 0.97 11.23
CA ILE A 161 12.81 2.41 10.95
C ILE A 161 12.08 2.69 9.64
N ILE A 162 12.39 1.95 8.58
CA ILE A 162 11.76 2.08 7.26
C ILE A 162 10.26 1.83 7.38
N ALA A 163 9.82 0.71 7.97
CA ALA A 163 8.41 0.39 8.15
C ALA A 163 7.64 1.54 8.84
N ARG A 164 8.18 2.11 9.92
CA ARG A 164 7.53 3.20 10.66
C ARG A 164 7.44 4.49 9.86
N ILE A 165 8.47 4.83 9.09
CA ILE A 165 8.48 6.06 8.29
C ILE A 165 7.55 5.89 7.09
N THR A 166 7.62 4.78 6.37
CA THR A 166 6.74 4.47 5.22
C THR A 166 5.26 4.47 5.66
N LEU A 167 4.95 3.84 6.80
CA LEU A 167 3.60 3.82 7.34
C LEU A 167 3.06 5.23 7.67
N LYS A 168 3.91 6.15 8.12
CA LYS A 168 3.53 7.55 8.38
C LYS A 168 3.35 8.37 7.11
N LEU A 169 4.02 8.00 6.01
CA LEU A 169 3.92 8.69 4.72
C LEU A 169 2.73 8.20 3.87
N ALA A 170 2.21 7.01 4.13
CA ALA A 170 1.11 6.43 3.37
C ALA A 170 -0.21 7.23 3.47
N PRO A 171 -0.72 7.64 4.65
CA PRO A 171 -1.99 8.38 4.76
C PRO A 171 -1.96 9.78 4.11
N PRO A 172 -0.95 10.67 4.34
CA PRO A 172 -0.92 11.99 3.71
C PRO A 172 -0.90 11.93 2.18
N LEU A 173 -0.33 10.86 1.62
CA LEU A 173 -0.27 10.63 0.17
C LEU A 173 -1.44 9.79 -0.36
N HIS A 174 -2.35 9.36 0.51
CA HIS A 174 -3.39 8.38 0.17
C HIS A 174 -2.82 7.20 -0.63
N ASN A 175 -1.68 6.66 -0.22
CA ASN A 175 -0.93 5.69 -1.02
C ASN A 175 -0.94 4.30 -0.38
N LYS A 176 -1.76 3.41 -0.95
CA LYS A 176 -1.92 2.03 -0.48
C LYS A 176 -0.71 1.16 -0.80
N VAL A 177 0.12 1.52 -1.80
CA VAL A 177 1.38 0.81 -2.09
C VAL A 177 2.37 1.00 -0.95
N LEU A 178 2.53 2.24 -0.46
CA LEU A 178 3.36 2.52 0.71
C LEU A 178 2.83 1.81 1.97
N TYR A 179 1.52 1.68 2.11
CA TYR A 179 0.92 0.91 3.20
C TYR A 179 1.29 -0.58 3.11
N ALA A 180 1.23 -1.17 1.92
CA ALA A 180 1.63 -2.55 1.68
C ALA A 180 3.16 -2.76 1.83
N ASP A 181 3.99 -1.79 1.40
CA ASP A 181 5.45 -1.83 1.62
C ASP A 181 5.80 -1.74 3.11
N ALA A 182 5.09 -0.89 3.87
CA ALA A 182 5.26 -0.85 5.33
C ALA A 182 4.92 -2.20 5.99
N ALA A 183 3.90 -2.91 5.49
CA ALA A 183 3.56 -4.26 5.95
C ALA A 183 4.64 -5.27 5.58
N MET A 184 5.27 -5.18 4.39
CA MET A 184 6.40 -6.02 4.01
C MET A 184 7.62 -5.77 4.91
N ASN A 185 7.99 -4.51 5.13
CA ASN A 185 9.08 -4.19 6.06
C ASN A 185 8.76 -4.59 7.52
N LYS A 186 7.45 -4.58 7.91
CA LYS A 186 6.99 -5.17 9.18
C LYS A 186 7.25 -6.68 9.21
N ALA A 187 6.90 -7.40 8.15
CA ALA A 187 7.17 -8.83 8.04
C ALA A 187 8.67 -9.14 8.17
N ASP A 188 9.53 -8.40 7.47
CA ASP A 188 10.99 -8.58 7.54
C ASP A 188 11.54 -8.45 8.97
N TRP A 189 11.16 -7.39 9.72
CA TRP A 189 11.66 -7.23 11.08
C TRP A 189 11.05 -8.25 12.06
N MET A 190 9.79 -8.67 11.83
CA MET A 190 9.18 -9.72 12.64
C MET A 190 9.89 -11.05 12.45
N THR A 191 10.22 -11.41 11.21
CA THR A 191 11.00 -12.62 10.89
C THR A 191 12.39 -12.57 11.52
N GLY A 192 13.10 -11.44 11.41
CA GLY A 192 14.40 -11.26 12.06
C GLY A 192 14.36 -11.35 13.59
N ALA A 193 13.32 -10.78 14.22
CA ALA A 193 13.10 -10.88 15.67
C ALA A 193 12.75 -12.33 16.07
N ALA A 194 11.89 -13.00 15.29
CA ALA A 194 11.54 -14.39 15.50
C ALA A 194 12.78 -15.29 15.43
N THR A 195 13.65 -15.10 14.44
CA THR A 195 14.91 -15.82 14.32
C THR A 195 15.79 -15.63 15.56
N ALA A 196 15.93 -14.42 16.08
CA ALA A 196 16.69 -14.17 17.30
C ALA A 196 16.09 -14.90 18.51
N ILE A 197 14.76 -14.90 18.65
CA ILE A 197 14.05 -15.62 19.71
C ILE A 197 14.16 -17.13 19.52
N GLY A 198 14.03 -17.62 18.27
CA GLY A 198 14.17 -19.03 17.91
C GLY A 198 15.56 -19.58 18.27
N ILE A 199 16.61 -18.85 17.93
CA ILE A 199 18.00 -19.22 18.26
C ILE A 199 18.19 -19.35 19.79
N LEU A 200 17.59 -18.45 20.58
CA LEU A 200 17.60 -18.57 22.03
C LEU A 200 16.92 -19.87 22.50
N GLY A 201 15.75 -20.19 21.95
CA GLY A 201 15.04 -21.44 22.25
C GLY A 201 15.85 -22.68 21.93
N VAL A 202 16.51 -22.71 20.76
CA VAL A 202 17.43 -23.79 20.38
C VAL A 202 18.62 -23.89 21.36
N GLY A 203 19.14 -22.74 21.82
CA GLY A 203 20.18 -22.68 22.84
C GLY A 203 19.77 -23.32 24.19
N PHE A 204 18.45 -23.30 24.52
CA PHE A 204 17.88 -24.02 25.67
C PHE A 204 17.51 -25.47 25.38
N GLY A 205 17.81 -26.01 24.20
CA GLY A 205 17.53 -27.39 23.79
C GLY A 205 16.15 -27.59 23.16
N LEU A 206 15.42 -26.52 22.86
CA LEU A 206 14.08 -26.57 22.23
C LEU A 206 14.24 -26.46 20.70
N TRP A 207 14.62 -27.54 20.03
CA TRP A 207 14.91 -27.58 18.59
C TRP A 207 13.72 -27.10 17.71
N TRP A 208 12.49 -27.34 18.15
CA TRP A 208 11.26 -27.00 17.44
C TRP A 208 10.82 -25.53 17.60
N PHE A 209 11.44 -24.80 18.51
CA PHE A 209 10.96 -23.50 18.96
C PHE A 209 11.06 -22.42 17.88
N ASP A 210 12.14 -22.43 17.10
CA ASP A 210 12.34 -21.53 15.96
C ASP A 210 11.22 -21.67 14.92
N ALA A 211 10.93 -22.90 14.49
CA ALA A 211 9.87 -23.19 13.55
C ALA A 211 8.49 -22.81 14.10
N ALA A 212 8.23 -23.03 15.39
CA ALA A 212 6.95 -22.68 16.02
C ALA A 212 6.73 -21.18 16.05
N VAL A 213 7.75 -20.38 16.37
CA VAL A 213 7.68 -18.91 16.35
C VAL A 213 7.48 -18.40 14.91
N ALA A 214 8.21 -18.95 13.94
CA ALA A 214 8.05 -18.60 12.53
C ALA A 214 6.65 -18.91 11.99
N ILE A 215 6.06 -20.06 12.33
CA ILE A 215 4.67 -20.41 12.00
C ILE A 215 3.71 -19.38 12.61
N PHE A 216 3.90 -19.01 13.87
CA PHE A 216 3.02 -18.07 14.54
C PHE A 216 3.00 -16.69 13.85
N ILE A 217 4.16 -16.14 13.51
CA ILE A 217 4.22 -14.84 12.84
C ILE A 217 3.75 -14.90 11.38
N SER A 218 3.90 -16.04 10.70
CA SER A 218 3.45 -16.21 9.32
C SER A 218 1.94 -15.99 9.16
N PHE A 219 1.13 -16.33 10.17
CA PHE A 219 -0.31 -16.05 10.15
C PHE A 219 -0.63 -14.55 10.15
N ASP A 220 0.12 -13.73 10.91
CA ASP A 220 -0.05 -12.28 10.88
C ASP A 220 0.35 -11.70 9.51
N ILE A 221 1.47 -12.17 8.94
CA ILE A 221 1.94 -11.75 7.63
C ILE A 221 0.95 -12.14 6.52
N ILE A 222 0.44 -13.37 6.55
CA ILE A 222 -0.59 -13.84 5.59
C ILE A 222 -1.87 -13.02 5.74
N SER A 223 -2.30 -12.73 6.96
CA SER A 223 -3.48 -11.90 7.22
C SER A 223 -3.32 -10.49 6.62
N ASP A 224 -2.17 -9.85 6.83
CA ASP A 224 -1.84 -8.56 6.20
C ASP A 224 -1.79 -8.69 4.68
N GLY A 225 -1.23 -9.77 4.14
CA GLY A 225 -1.18 -10.07 2.70
C GLY A 225 -2.57 -10.23 2.09
N VAL A 226 -3.44 -11.02 2.70
CA VAL A 226 -4.84 -11.22 2.24
C VAL A 226 -5.62 -9.91 2.29
N LYS A 227 -5.48 -9.12 3.37
CA LYS A 227 -6.14 -7.82 3.49
C LYS A 227 -5.72 -6.86 2.37
N ASN A 228 -4.41 -6.73 2.12
CA ASN A 228 -3.89 -5.88 1.06
C ASN A 228 -4.32 -6.40 -0.33
N LEU A 229 -4.32 -7.72 -0.55
CA LEU A 229 -4.74 -8.34 -1.80
C LEU A 229 -6.22 -8.08 -2.10
N ARG A 230 -7.10 -8.29 -1.11
CA ARG A 230 -8.53 -7.97 -1.25
C ARG A 230 -8.74 -6.47 -1.55
N GLY A 231 -8.05 -5.59 -0.83
CA GLY A 231 -8.15 -4.15 -1.05
C GLY A 231 -7.63 -3.71 -2.42
N SER A 232 -6.55 -4.31 -2.92
CA SER A 232 -6.01 -3.98 -4.24
C SER A 232 -6.92 -4.47 -5.37
N LEU A 233 -7.48 -5.69 -5.24
CA LEU A 233 -8.45 -6.22 -6.20
C LEU A 233 -9.72 -5.38 -6.20
N ALA A 234 -10.29 -5.09 -5.02
CA ALA A 234 -11.47 -4.22 -4.90
C ALA A 234 -11.26 -2.86 -5.60
N GLY A 235 -10.11 -2.20 -5.36
CA GLY A 235 -9.78 -0.94 -6.01
C GLY A 235 -9.63 -1.05 -7.54
N LEU A 236 -9.16 -2.19 -8.05
CA LEU A 236 -9.02 -2.41 -9.50
C LEU A 236 -10.36 -2.70 -10.20
N ILE A 237 -11.34 -3.28 -9.49
CA ILE A 237 -12.70 -3.55 -10.00
C ILE A 237 -13.71 -2.45 -9.63
N ASP A 238 -13.21 -1.24 -9.38
CA ASP A 238 -14.02 -0.05 -9.14
C ASP A 238 -14.90 -0.08 -7.88
N ALA A 239 -14.46 -0.76 -6.83
CA ALA A 239 -15.11 -0.66 -5.53
C ALA A 239 -15.06 0.79 -5.00
N ARG A 240 -15.99 1.10 -4.08
CA ARG A 240 -16.05 2.39 -3.39
C ARG A 240 -14.69 2.76 -2.78
N ALA A 241 -14.32 4.04 -2.90
CA ALA A 241 -13.09 4.56 -2.31
C ALA A 241 -13.05 4.35 -0.79
N THR A 242 -11.91 3.84 -0.31
CA THR A 242 -11.69 3.53 1.11
C THR A 242 -10.52 4.33 1.67
N THR A 243 -10.44 4.41 2.99
CA THR A 243 -9.25 4.90 3.70
C THR A 243 -7.99 4.13 3.31
N THR A 244 -6.80 4.70 3.55
CA THR A 244 -5.51 4.06 3.20
C THR A 244 -5.33 2.68 3.84
N ASN A 245 -5.92 2.47 5.02
CA ASN A 245 -5.90 1.17 5.70
C ASN A 245 -6.98 0.20 5.22
N MET A 246 -7.81 0.59 4.25
CA MET A 246 -8.87 -0.21 3.60
C MET A 246 -9.96 -0.74 4.55
N LYS A 247 -10.17 -0.09 5.71
CA LYS A 247 -11.17 -0.53 6.69
C LYS A 247 -12.53 0.11 6.47
N ASP A 248 -12.53 1.40 6.17
CA ASP A 248 -13.74 2.21 6.16
C ASP A 248 -13.89 2.94 4.81
N PRO A 249 -15.11 3.28 4.37
CA PRO A 249 -15.33 4.19 3.25
C PRO A 249 -14.57 5.50 3.47
N HIS A 250 -14.12 6.13 2.39
CA HIS A 250 -13.38 7.38 2.52
C HIS A 250 -14.30 8.53 2.97
N PRO A 251 -13.92 9.34 3.98
CA PRO A 251 -14.76 10.42 4.52
C PRO A 251 -15.25 11.42 3.48
N LEU A 252 -14.44 11.72 2.47
CA LEU A 252 -14.81 12.66 1.39
C LEU A 252 -16.11 12.28 0.65
N ILE A 253 -16.53 11.03 0.66
CA ILE A 253 -17.82 10.62 0.07
C ILE A 253 -18.96 11.35 0.79
N LYS A 254 -18.89 11.36 2.12
CA LYS A 254 -19.86 12.03 2.97
C LYS A 254 -19.75 13.56 2.84
N ASP A 255 -18.51 14.08 2.88
CA ASP A 255 -18.26 15.52 2.83
C ASP A 255 -18.77 16.14 1.53
N VAL A 256 -18.52 15.50 0.37
CA VAL A 256 -19.04 15.95 -0.93
C VAL A 256 -20.56 15.87 -0.98
N ARG A 257 -21.16 14.78 -0.46
CA ARG A 257 -22.63 14.65 -0.41
C ARG A 257 -23.27 15.73 0.45
N GLU A 258 -22.73 15.96 1.66
CA GLU A 258 -23.25 16.99 2.57
C GLU A 258 -23.17 18.38 1.93
N LYS A 259 -22.07 18.70 1.25
CA LYS A 259 -21.90 19.97 0.55
C LYS A 259 -22.89 20.16 -0.59
N LEU A 260 -23.20 19.11 -1.34
CA LEU A 260 -24.23 19.15 -2.39
C LEU A 260 -25.63 19.37 -1.80
N MET A 261 -25.93 18.76 -0.66
CA MET A 261 -27.22 18.91 0.02
C MET A 261 -27.43 20.31 0.67
N GLU A 262 -26.37 21.11 0.80
CA GLU A 262 -26.45 22.51 1.25
C GLU A 262 -26.94 23.46 0.16
N LEU A 263 -27.04 23.03 -1.10
CA LEU A 263 -27.44 23.86 -2.23
C LEU A 263 -28.96 24.00 -2.32
N ASP A 264 -29.43 25.23 -2.46
CA ASP A 264 -30.87 25.57 -2.43
C ASP A 264 -31.73 24.90 -3.54
N TRP A 265 -31.08 24.48 -4.63
CA TRP A 265 -31.74 23.87 -5.78
C TRP A 265 -31.65 22.30 -5.78
N VAL A 266 -30.97 21.71 -4.83
CA VAL A 266 -30.77 20.22 -4.73
C VAL A 266 -31.84 19.66 -3.79
N ASP A 267 -32.64 18.72 -4.29
CA ASP A 267 -33.61 17.93 -3.52
C ASP A 267 -32.93 16.68 -2.90
N GLU A 268 -32.23 15.92 -3.75
CA GLU A 268 -31.46 14.74 -3.34
C GLU A 268 -30.08 14.73 -3.98
N ALA A 269 -29.08 14.20 -3.26
CA ALA A 269 -27.75 13.98 -3.81
C ALA A 269 -27.13 12.71 -3.26
N ASP A 270 -26.36 12.03 -4.10
CA ASP A 270 -25.47 10.97 -3.65
C ASP A 270 -24.19 10.92 -4.51
N VAL A 271 -23.15 10.23 -4.00
CA VAL A 271 -21.80 10.30 -4.54
C VAL A 271 -21.23 8.90 -4.76
N ARG A 272 -20.82 8.64 -5.98
CA ARG A 272 -20.06 7.46 -6.36
C ARG A 272 -18.60 7.85 -6.53
N MET A 273 -17.76 7.34 -5.65
CA MET A 273 -16.33 7.66 -5.61
C MET A 273 -15.52 6.38 -5.66
N ARG A 274 -14.59 6.30 -6.61
CA ARG A 274 -13.65 5.18 -6.76
C ARG A 274 -12.21 5.63 -6.69
N ASP A 275 -11.36 4.73 -6.20
CA ASP A 275 -9.94 4.97 -6.07
C ASP A 275 -9.22 4.83 -7.43
N GLN A 276 -8.40 5.81 -7.77
CA GLN A 276 -7.52 5.75 -8.95
C GLN A 276 -6.03 5.76 -8.53
N GLY A 277 -5.74 5.29 -7.33
CA GLY A 277 -4.41 5.25 -6.77
C GLY A 277 -4.17 6.32 -5.73
N MET A 278 -3.64 7.49 -6.09
CA MET A 278 -3.47 8.60 -5.16
C MET A 278 -4.65 9.59 -5.19
N VAL A 279 -5.45 9.55 -6.25
CA VAL A 279 -6.59 10.45 -6.48
C VAL A 279 -7.87 9.66 -6.65
N PHE A 280 -9.01 10.35 -6.61
CA PHE A 280 -10.33 9.78 -6.81
C PHE A 280 -10.94 10.22 -8.13
N HIS A 281 -11.72 9.32 -8.72
CA HIS A 281 -12.74 9.66 -9.70
C HIS A 281 -14.08 9.72 -8.97
N THR A 282 -14.73 10.86 -9.04
CA THR A 282 -15.94 11.16 -8.29
C THR A 282 -17.06 11.54 -9.22
N GLU A 283 -18.17 10.85 -9.15
CA GLU A 283 -19.42 11.17 -9.83
C GLU A 283 -20.43 11.57 -8.78
N ALA A 284 -20.85 12.82 -8.82
CA ALA A 284 -21.82 13.42 -7.92
C ALA A 284 -23.17 13.50 -8.64
N PHE A 285 -24.11 12.66 -8.23
CA PHE A 285 -25.48 12.67 -8.75
C PHE A 285 -26.32 13.64 -7.95
N VAL A 286 -27.06 14.52 -8.63
CA VAL A 286 -27.93 15.52 -8.01
C VAL A 286 -29.29 15.48 -8.64
N VAL A 287 -30.34 15.46 -7.83
CA VAL A 287 -31.72 15.60 -8.26
C VAL A 287 -32.14 17.03 -7.93
N PRO A 288 -32.33 17.91 -8.93
CA PRO A 288 -32.77 19.27 -8.68
C PRO A 288 -34.28 19.33 -8.40
N TYR A 289 -34.71 20.31 -7.61
CA TYR A 289 -36.15 20.63 -7.51
C TYR A 289 -36.75 20.93 -8.89
N LYS A 290 -37.97 20.47 -9.15
CA LYS A 290 -38.59 20.50 -10.50
C LYS A 290 -38.60 21.86 -11.21
N GLU A 291 -38.55 22.95 -10.46
CA GLU A 291 -38.61 24.33 -10.98
C GLU A 291 -37.25 25.05 -10.92
N GLN A 292 -36.17 24.39 -10.48
CA GLN A 292 -34.89 25.02 -10.19
C GLN A 292 -33.73 24.26 -10.87
N MET A 293 -33.81 24.12 -12.19
CA MET A 293 -32.70 23.53 -12.93
C MET A 293 -31.47 24.44 -12.90
N PRO A 294 -30.31 23.95 -12.47
CA PRO A 294 -29.09 24.75 -12.43
C PRO A 294 -28.61 25.14 -13.82
N SER A 295 -28.05 26.33 -13.93
CA SER A 295 -27.33 26.77 -15.12
C SER A 295 -26.00 26.06 -15.25
N LEU A 296 -25.39 26.08 -16.44
CA LEU A 296 -24.06 25.53 -16.64
C LEU A 296 -22.98 26.26 -15.82
N GLU A 297 -23.19 27.55 -15.54
CA GLU A 297 -22.28 28.37 -14.74
C GLU A 297 -22.33 27.94 -13.26
N GLU A 298 -23.53 27.72 -12.72
CA GLU A 298 -23.70 27.19 -11.35
C GLU A 298 -23.07 25.77 -11.19
N ILE A 299 -23.24 24.88 -12.16
CA ILE A 299 -22.61 23.55 -12.13
C ILE A 299 -21.07 23.67 -12.15
N GLU A 300 -20.51 24.60 -12.94
CA GLU A 300 -19.07 24.84 -13.03
C GLU A 300 -18.52 25.40 -11.72
N ASP A 301 -19.21 26.37 -11.12
CA ASP A 301 -18.83 26.99 -9.84
C ASP A 301 -18.84 25.95 -8.70
N ILE A 302 -19.87 25.12 -8.61
CA ILE A 302 -19.97 24.08 -7.59
C ILE A 302 -18.91 22.99 -7.79
N ARG A 303 -18.65 22.59 -9.04
CA ARG A 303 -17.58 21.63 -9.32
C ARG A 303 -16.22 22.17 -8.83
N ASP A 304 -15.94 23.43 -9.07
CA ASP A 304 -14.70 24.07 -8.65
C ASP A 304 -14.65 24.17 -7.12
N GLU A 305 -15.75 24.57 -6.45
CA GLU A 305 -15.85 24.59 -4.99
C GLU A 305 -15.65 23.20 -4.36
N LEU A 306 -16.25 22.16 -4.92
CA LEU A 306 -16.06 20.78 -4.44
C LEU A 306 -14.64 20.26 -4.69
N SER A 307 -14.03 20.62 -5.80
CA SER A 307 -12.64 20.25 -6.11
C SER A 307 -11.64 20.89 -5.14
N ASP A 308 -11.98 22.05 -4.58
CA ASP A 308 -11.16 22.72 -3.57
C ASP A 308 -11.25 22.09 -2.16
N LEU A 309 -12.21 21.19 -1.90
CA LEU A 309 -12.34 20.51 -0.62
C LEU A 309 -11.12 19.61 -0.32
N ASP A 310 -10.61 18.91 -1.32
CA ASP A 310 -9.44 18.05 -1.15
C ASP A 310 -8.75 17.81 -2.52
N TRP A 311 -7.42 17.87 -2.52
CA TRP A 311 -6.59 17.63 -3.71
C TRP A 311 -6.82 16.24 -4.35
N LYS A 312 -7.40 15.30 -3.63
CA LYS A 312 -7.75 13.97 -4.14
C LYS A 312 -8.97 13.98 -5.07
N LEU A 313 -9.81 15.02 -5.01
CA LEU A 313 -10.98 15.20 -5.89
C LEU A 313 -10.57 15.74 -7.26
N HIS A 314 -9.58 15.08 -7.87
CA HIS A 314 -8.97 15.50 -9.12
C HIS A 314 -9.89 15.36 -10.35
N ASP A 315 -10.73 14.34 -10.37
CA ASP A 315 -11.65 14.03 -11.47
C ASP A 315 -13.07 13.96 -10.92
N LEU A 316 -13.73 15.13 -10.86
CA LEU A 316 -15.07 15.32 -10.33
C LEU A 316 -16.04 15.70 -11.45
N VAL A 317 -17.13 14.95 -11.56
CA VAL A 317 -18.23 15.20 -12.49
C VAL A 317 -19.52 15.34 -11.71
N ILE A 318 -20.27 16.43 -11.98
CA ILE A 318 -21.63 16.62 -11.44
C ILE A 318 -22.63 16.19 -12.51
N ILE A 319 -23.55 15.31 -12.15
CA ILE A 319 -24.52 14.70 -13.06
C ILE A 319 -25.93 15.00 -12.56
N PRO A 320 -26.63 15.99 -13.11
CA PRO A 320 -28.04 16.21 -12.82
C PRO A 320 -28.86 15.05 -13.39
N VAL A 321 -29.72 14.46 -12.56
CA VAL A 321 -30.59 13.33 -12.90
C VAL A 321 -32.03 13.57 -12.41
N ALA A 322 -33.01 12.89 -13.00
CA ALA A 322 -34.39 12.99 -12.57
C ALA A 322 -34.69 12.19 -11.29
N GLU A 323 -33.95 11.10 -11.07
CA GLU A 323 -34.02 10.21 -9.91
C GLU A 323 -32.62 9.66 -9.65
N LEU A 324 -32.27 9.39 -8.38
CA LEU A 324 -30.99 8.77 -8.06
C LEU A 324 -30.90 7.38 -8.65
N PRO A 325 -29.71 6.96 -9.16
CA PRO A 325 -29.47 5.57 -9.59
C PRO A 325 -29.82 4.55 -8.52
N SER A 326 -30.29 3.37 -8.94
CA SER A 326 -30.78 2.33 -8.03
C SER A 326 -29.73 1.79 -7.05
N GLU A 327 -28.44 1.91 -7.37
CA GLU A 327 -27.33 1.54 -6.49
C GLU A 327 -27.21 2.39 -5.23
N PHE A 328 -27.88 3.54 -5.18
CA PHE A 328 -27.95 4.42 -3.99
C PHE A 328 -29.21 4.19 -3.13
N LEU A 329 -30.08 3.26 -3.51
CA LEU A 329 -31.19 2.87 -2.65
C LEU A 329 -30.65 2.35 -1.31
N PRO A 330 -31.38 2.57 -0.17
CA PRO A 330 -30.88 2.20 1.15
C PRO A 330 -30.38 0.77 1.14
N GLN A 331 -29.09 0.62 1.41
CA GLN A 331 -28.42 -0.66 1.44
C GLN A 331 -29.10 -1.50 2.51
N ILE A 332 -29.67 -2.61 2.11
CA ILE A 332 -29.88 -3.76 2.98
C ILE A 332 -28.50 -4.01 3.59
N ASP A 333 -28.41 -3.91 4.91
CA ASP A 333 -27.15 -3.94 5.65
C ASP A 333 -26.20 -5.02 5.12
N GLU A 334 -24.98 -4.62 4.71
CA GLU A 334 -23.88 -5.51 4.29
C GLU A 334 -23.41 -6.49 5.41
N LYS A 335 -24.23 -6.68 6.44
CA LYS A 335 -23.97 -7.63 7.52
C LYS A 335 -24.51 -9.02 7.28
N ASP A 336 -25.21 -9.25 6.16
CA ASP A 336 -25.87 -10.51 5.85
C ASP A 336 -25.25 -11.29 4.67
N GLU A 337 -23.99 -10.97 4.26
CA GLU A 337 -23.20 -11.81 3.33
C GLU A 337 -21.91 -12.36 3.96
#